data_f71c7825b7663a7fc0a18230a2b89020
#
_entry.id   f71c7825b7663a7fc0a18230a2b89020
#
_cell.length_a   1.000
_cell.length_b   1.000
_cell.length_c   1.000
_cell.angle_alpha   90.00
_cell.angle_beta   90.00
_cell.angle_gamma   90.00
#
_symmetry.space_group_name_H-M   'P 1'
#
loop_
_entity.id
_entity.type
_entity.pdbx_description
1 polymer ?
#
loop_
_entity_poly.entity_id
_entity_poly.type
_entity_poly.pdbx_seq_one_letter_code
_entity_poly.pdbx_strand_id
1 'polypeptide(L)'
;MRRKKKKPLKTALFLFLLLTICGAVVFFYRTKQQYQQVMALESEVVKQAEKNGISEYRELILSMILTESKGLGNDPMQSSESAYGEAGRTSDPSESIAQGVSYLAESIALAQDQGVDLWTAV
;
A
#
# COMPACT_ATOMS: atom_id res chain seq x y z
N MET A 1 -0.29 -36.13 50.21
CA MET A 1 -0.87 -35.95 48.86
C MET A 1 -0.82 -34.46 48.48
N ARG A 2 0.03 -34.09 47.54
CA ARG A 2 0.05 -32.70 46.98
C ARG A 2 -1.11 -32.58 46.00
N ARG A 3 -2.16 -31.84 46.35
CA ARG A 3 -3.24 -31.45 45.42
C ARG A 3 -2.62 -30.53 44.36
N LYS A 4 -2.45 -31.02 43.12
CA LYS A 4 -2.13 -30.19 41.96
C LYS A 4 -3.28 -29.17 41.81
N LYS A 5 -3.03 -27.90 42.13
CA LYS A 5 -3.95 -26.82 41.84
C LYS A 5 -4.10 -26.72 40.32
N LYS A 6 -5.23 -27.24 39.80
CA LYS A 6 -5.61 -26.98 38.41
C LYS A 6 -5.72 -25.47 38.26
N LYS A 7 -4.75 -24.84 37.54
CA LYS A 7 -4.90 -23.45 37.15
C LYS A 7 -6.21 -23.33 36.38
N PRO A 8 -7.12 -22.47 36.77
CA PRO A 8 -8.45 -22.48 36.19
C PRO A 8 -8.35 -22.16 34.71
N LEU A 9 -8.99 -22.96 33.89
CA LEU A 9 -9.17 -22.78 32.43
C LEU A 9 -9.60 -21.32 32.12
N LYS A 10 -10.34 -20.72 33.03
CA LYS A 10 -10.76 -19.31 32.98
C LYS A 10 -9.59 -18.32 32.89
N THR A 11 -8.47 -18.56 33.58
CA THR A 11 -7.29 -17.68 33.52
C THR A 11 -6.59 -17.81 32.17
N ALA A 12 -6.48 -19.01 31.62
CA ALA A 12 -5.92 -19.24 30.28
C ALA A 12 -6.77 -18.59 29.20
N LEU A 13 -8.09 -18.72 29.28
CA LEU A 13 -9.04 -18.07 28.37
C LEU A 13 -8.96 -16.54 28.46
N PHE A 14 -8.85 -16.00 29.67
CA PHE A 14 -8.70 -14.54 29.86
C PHE A 14 -7.39 -14.01 29.26
N LEU A 15 -6.26 -14.70 29.47
CA LEU A 15 -4.98 -14.33 28.88
C LEU A 15 -5.00 -14.41 27.35
N PHE A 16 -5.64 -15.44 26.79
CA PHE A 16 -5.83 -15.57 25.36
C PHE A 16 -6.66 -14.41 24.78
N LEU A 17 -7.76 -14.08 25.44
CA LEU A 17 -8.60 -12.94 25.04
C LEU A 17 -7.83 -11.62 25.11
N LEU A 18 -7.03 -11.42 26.16
CA LEU A 18 -6.21 -10.22 26.30
C LEU A 18 -5.19 -10.10 25.16
N LEU A 19 -4.52 -11.20 24.81
CA LEU A 19 -3.55 -11.24 23.71
C LEU A 19 -4.21 -10.93 22.35
N THR A 20 -5.39 -11.47 22.09
CA THR A 20 -6.12 -11.20 20.84
C THR A 20 -6.55 -9.74 20.75
N ILE A 21 -7.01 -9.13 21.84
CA ILE A 21 -7.35 -7.71 21.88
C ILE A 21 -6.11 -6.85 21.65
N CYS A 22 -4.99 -7.14 22.32
CA CYS A 22 -3.74 -6.42 22.11
C CYS A 22 -3.26 -6.53 20.65
N GLY A 23 -3.33 -7.73 20.07
CA GLY A 23 -2.98 -7.97 18.67
C GLY A 23 -3.86 -7.16 17.71
N ALA A 24 -5.17 -7.13 17.96
CA ALA A 24 -6.11 -6.33 17.17
C ALA A 24 -5.80 -4.83 17.26
N VAL A 25 -5.54 -4.31 18.45
CA VAL A 25 -5.20 -2.89 18.65
C VAL A 25 -3.92 -2.51 17.88
N VAL A 26 -2.87 -3.35 17.97
CA VAL A 26 -1.62 -3.12 17.23
C VAL A 26 -1.85 -3.18 15.73
N PHE A 27 -2.65 -4.13 15.24
CA PHE A 27 -3.00 -4.26 13.83
C PHE A 27 -3.73 -3.02 13.32
N PHE A 28 -4.77 -2.56 14.01
CA PHE A 28 -5.52 -1.36 13.63
C PHE A 28 -4.64 -0.11 13.67
N TYR A 29 -3.77 0.02 14.67
CA TYR A 29 -2.85 1.16 14.76
C TYR A 29 -1.89 1.20 13.57
N ARG A 30 -1.28 0.07 13.22
CA ARG A 30 -0.38 -0.05 12.05
C ARG A 30 -1.09 0.24 10.75
N THR A 31 -2.28 -0.31 10.55
CA THR A 31 -3.09 -0.07 9.34
C THR A 31 -3.43 1.42 9.19
N LYS A 32 -3.85 2.07 10.29
CA LYS A 32 -4.12 3.50 10.29
C LYS A 32 -2.87 4.31 9.94
N GLN A 33 -1.72 3.96 10.49
CA GLN A 33 -0.46 4.64 10.21
C GLN A 33 -0.06 4.51 8.73
N GLN A 34 -0.16 3.31 8.15
CA GLN A 34 0.10 3.07 6.73
C GLN A 34 -0.84 3.87 5.84
N TYR A 35 -2.13 3.90 6.16
CA TYR A 35 -3.10 4.72 5.44
C TYR A 35 -2.73 6.20 5.47
N GLN A 36 -2.35 6.74 6.63
CA GLN A 36 -1.93 8.14 6.75
C GLN A 36 -0.66 8.45 5.95
N GLN A 37 0.29 7.52 5.87
CA GLN A 37 1.50 7.66 5.06
C GLN A 37 1.17 7.74 3.57
N VAL A 38 0.28 6.89 3.09
CA VAL A 38 -0.18 6.92 1.69
C VAL A 38 -0.94 8.20 1.39
N MET A 39 -1.84 8.62 2.29
CA MET A 39 -2.62 9.86 2.13
C MET A 39 -1.75 11.13 2.16
N ALA A 40 -0.59 11.09 2.79
CA ALA A 40 0.38 12.19 2.72
C ALA A 40 0.95 12.40 1.31
N LEU A 41 0.88 11.39 0.45
CA LEU A 41 1.32 11.45 -0.95
C LEU A 41 0.18 11.81 -1.92
N GLU A 42 -1.05 11.91 -1.43
CA GLU A 42 -2.26 12.12 -2.24
C GLU A 42 -2.16 13.35 -3.16
N SER A 43 -1.66 14.48 -2.65
CA SER A 43 -1.56 15.70 -3.44
C SER A 43 -0.65 15.53 -4.67
N GLU A 44 0.44 14.79 -4.54
CA GLU A 44 1.33 14.51 -5.67
C GLU A 44 0.69 13.49 -6.63
N VAL A 45 0.00 12.48 -6.09
CA VAL A 45 -0.78 11.53 -6.92
C VAL A 45 -1.82 12.25 -7.76
N VAL A 46 -2.61 13.14 -7.17
CA VAL A 46 -3.62 13.93 -7.88
C VAL A 46 -2.98 14.75 -8.98
N LYS A 47 -1.92 15.49 -8.67
CA LYS A 47 -1.19 16.31 -9.64
C LYS A 47 -0.65 15.51 -10.83
N GLN A 48 -0.07 14.34 -10.58
CA GLN A 48 0.47 13.49 -11.64
C GLN A 48 -0.64 12.79 -12.43
N ALA A 49 -1.71 12.37 -11.78
CA ALA A 49 -2.89 11.78 -12.45
C ALA A 49 -3.57 12.79 -13.38
N GLU A 50 -3.75 14.04 -12.94
CA GLU A 50 -4.28 15.13 -13.77
C GLU A 50 -3.37 15.42 -14.97
N LYS A 51 -2.06 15.52 -14.75
CA LYS A 51 -1.07 15.75 -15.82
C LYS A 51 -1.09 14.67 -16.90
N ASN A 52 -1.38 13.43 -16.52
CA ASN A 52 -1.40 12.27 -17.42
C ASN A 52 -2.83 11.94 -17.93
N GLY A 53 -3.86 12.71 -17.55
CA GLY A 53 -5.24 12.51 -18.01
C GLY A 53 -5.94 11.28 -17.46
N ILE A 54 -5.51 10.81 -16.27
CA ILE A 54 -6.03 9.61 -15.61
C ILE A 54 -6.52 9.90 -14.18
N SER A 55 -7.13 11.06 -13.96
CA SER A 55 -7.61 11.51 -12.64
C SER A 55 -8.62 10.56 -12.00
N GLU A 56 -9.41 9.86 -12.80
CA GLU A 56 -10.39 8.86 -12.36
C GLU A 56 -9.74 7.64 -11.69
N TYR A 57 -8.45 7.40 -11.94
CA TYR A 57 -7.70 6.28 -11.36
C TYR A 57 -6.95 6.64 -10.06
N ARG A 58 -7.24 7.81 -9.46
CA ARG A 58 -6.61 8.24 -8.20
C ARG A 58 -6.61 7.17 -7.11
N GLU A 59 -7.76 6.56 -6.87
CA GLU A 59 -7.91 5.52 -5.83
C GLU A 59 -7.08 4.26 -6.15
N LEU A 60 -7.00 3.89 -7.42
CA LEU A 60 -6.16 2.79 -7.88
C LEU A 60 -4.70 3.09 -7.59
N ILE A 61 -4.21 4.28 -7.93
CA ILE A 61 -2.82 4.70 -7.70
C ILE A 61 -2.48 4.68 -6.20
N LEU A 62 -3.35 5.23 -5.35
CA LEU A 62 -3.17 5.19 -3.90
C LEU A 62 -3.15 3.76 -3.36
N SER A 63 -3.97 2.86 -3.92
CA SER A 63 -3.99 1.43 -3.56
C SER A 63 -2.72 0.71 -3.99
N MET A 64 -2.17 1.06 -5.16
CA MET A 64 -0.87 0.55 -5.62
C MET A 64 0.25 0.97 -4.66
N ILE A 65 0.34 2.25 -4.30
CA ILE A 65 1.31 2.75 -3.32
C ILE A 65 1.19 2.03 -1.97
N LEU A 66 -0.05 1.79 -1.51
CA LEU A 66 -0.30 1.06 -0.26
C LEU A 66 0.22 -0.38 -0.34
N THR A 67 0.03 -1.03 -1.47
CA THR A 67 0.44 -2.42 -1.68
C THR A 67 1.96 -2.55 -1.83
N GLU A 68 2.58 -1.68 -2.64
CA GLU A 68 3.99 -1.75 -2.98
C GLU A 68 4.92 -1.33 -1.82
N SER A 69 4.64 -0.21 -1.20
CA SER A 69 5.55 0.41 -0.22
C SER A 69 4.90 0.81 1.09
N LYS A 70 3.55 0.79 1.20
CA LYS A 70 2.79 1.39 2.30
C LYS A 70 3.04 2.90 2.45
N GLY A 71 3.45 3.56 1.36
CA GLY A 71 3.83 4.98 1.33
C GLY A 71 5.18 5.29 1.95
N LEU A 72 6.06 4.30 2.10
CA LEU A 72 7.38 4.46 2.71
C LEU A 72 8.49 4.60 1.67
N GLY A 73 9.58 5.26 2.10
CA GLY A 73 10.81 5.41 1.31
C GLY A 73 10.69 6.40 0.17
N ASN A 74 11.70 6.39 -0.70
CA ASN A 74 11.82 7.29 -1.84
C ASN A 74 11.22 6.73 -3.14
N ASP A 75 10.78 5.47 -3.13
CA ASP A 75 10.20 4.80 -4.28
C ASP A 75 8.83 4.16 -3.93
N PRO A 76 7.82 4.99 -3.58
CA PRO A 76 6.53 4.50 -3.12
C PRO A 76 5.76 3.69 -4.15
N MET A 77 5.98 3.89 -5.45
CA MET A 77 5.36 3.10 -6.52
C MET A 77 6.26 1.98 -7.06
N GLN A 78 7.47 1.78 -6.48
CA GLN A 78 8.46 0.81 -6.94
C GLN A 78 8.79 0.96 -8.45
N SER A 79 8.73 2.21 -8.95
CA SER A 79 8.86 2.53 -10.37
C SER A 79 10.30 2.59 -10.87
N SER A 80 11.27 2.66 -9.96
CA SER A 80 12.69 2.81 -10.31
C SER A 80 13.24 1.62 -11.09
N GLU A 81 12.78 0.40 -10.81
CA GLU A 81 13.20 -0.80 -11.55
C GLU A 81 12.76 -0.73 -13.01
N SER A 82 11.52 -0.30 -13.26
CA SER A 82 10.99 -0.11 -14.62
C SER A 82 11.68 1.03 -15.37
N ALA A 83 12.02 2.12 -14.66
CA ALA A 83 12.63 3.31 -15.27
C ALA A 83 14.15 3.17 -15.51
N TYR A 84 14.87 2.51 -14.61
CA TYR A 84 16.33 2.49 -14.58
C TYR A 84 16.93 1.08 -14.59
N GLY A 85 16.13 0.03 -14.54
CA GLY A 85 16.57 -1.37 -14.42
C GLY A 85 17.09 -1.75 -13.03
N GLU A 86 17.01 -0.84 -12.05
CA GLU A 86 17.49 -1.03 -10.68
C GLU A 86 16.48 -0.48 -9.68
N ALA A 87 16.11 -1.28 -8.70
CA ALA A 87 15.21 -0.86 -7.63
C ALA A 87 15.84 0.20 -6.72
N GLY A 88 15.01 1.13 -6.20
CA GLY A 88 15.43 2.12 -5.20
C GLY A 88 16.29 3.26 -5.72
N ARG A 89 16.30 3.52 -7.03
CA ARG A 89 17.13 4.56 -7.66
C ARG A 89 16.47 5.93 -7.73
N THR A 90 15.19 6.05 -7.38
CA THR A 90 14.50 7.33 -7.31
C THR A 90 15.05 8.20 -6.19
N SER A 91 15.21 9.49 -6.44
CA SER A 91 15.78 10.45 -5.49
C SER A 91 14.79 10.89 -4.43
N ASP A 92 13.50 10.94 -4.78
CA ASP A 92 12.42 11.31 -3.88
C ASP A 92 11.07 10.65 -4.27
N PRO A 93 10.08 10.67 -3.37
CA PRO A 93 8.76 10.08 -3.63
C PRO A 93 8.03 10.69 -4.83
N SER A 94 8.21 11.98 -5.11
CA SER A 94 7.54 12.66 -6.24
C SER A 94 8.02 12.12 -7.57
N GLU A 95 9.31 11.81 -7.70
CA GLU A 95 9.90 11.19 -8.89
C GLU A 95 9.30 9.80 -9.13
N SER A 96 9.23 8.97 -8.09
CA SER A 96 8.62 7.64 -8.17
C SER A 96 7.16 7.71 -8.60
N ILE A 97 6.38 8.62 -8.01
CA ILE A 97 4.96 8.79 -8.34
C ILE A 97 4.81 9.29 -9.79
N ALA A 98 5.62 10.25 -10.21
CA ALA A 98 5.57 10.76 -11.59
C ALA A 98 5.83 9.66 -12.62
N GLN A 99 6.85 8.84 -12.40
CA GLN A 99 7.18 7.71 -13.26
C GLN A 99 6.11 6.64 -13.24
N GLY A 100 5.68 6.18 -12.06
CA GLY A 100 4.69 5.12 -11.91
C GLY A 100 3.33 5.52 -12.52
N VAL A 101 2.89 6.75 -12.33
CA VAL A 101 1.64 7.27 -12.93
C VAL A 101 1.76 7.40 -14.44
N SER A 102 2.92 7.79 -14.97
CA SER A 102 3.14 7.83 -16.42
C SER A 102 3.06 6.43 -17.03
N TYR A 103 3.71 5.43 -16.45
CA TYR A 103 3.61 4.03 -16.90
C TYR A 103 2.19 3.49 -16.84
N LEU A 104 1.45 3.80 -15.77
CA LEU A 104 0.06 3.40 -15.66
C LEU A 104 -0.78 4.04 -16.78
N ALA A 105 -0.58 5.34 -17.06
CA ALA A 105 -1.31 6.03 -18.13
C ALA A 105 -1.01 5.42 -19.51
N GLU A 106 0.24 5.08 -19.78
CA GLU A 106 0.64 4.39 -21.02
C GLU A 106 -0.01 3.01 -21.13
N SER A 107 -0.04 2.25 -20.04
CA SER A 107 -0.68 0.93 -19.98
C SER A 107 -2.20 1.01 -20.22
N ILE A 108 -2.85 2.01 -19.64
CA ILE A 108 -4.29 2.28 -19.85
C ILE A 108 -4.57 2.63 -21.31
N ALA A 109 -3.78 3.53 -21.90
CA ALA A 109 -3.92 3.93 -23.29
C ALA A 109 -3.72 2.75 -24.25
N LEU A 110 -2.72 1.90 -23.99
CA LEU A 110 -2.44 0.70 -24.78
C LEU A 110 -3.59 -0.32 -24.66
N ALA A 111 -4.14 -0.54 -23.47
CA ALA A 111 -5.28 -1.43 -23.26
C ALA A 111 -6.51 -0.95 -24.05
N GLN A 112 -6.78 0.35 -24.02
CA GLN A 112 -7.89 0.96 -24.77
C GLN A 112 -7.70 0.81 -26.29
N ASP A 113 -6.49 1.05 -26.78
CA ASP A 113 -6.17 0.92 -28.23
C ASP A 113 -6.32 -0.51 -28.72
N GLN A 114 -5.91 -1.49 -27.91
CA GLN A 114 -5.99 -2.91 -28.25
C GLN A 114 -7.34 -3.56 -27.91
N GLY A 115 -8.27 -2.82 -27.30
CA GLY A 115 -9.56 -3.36 -26.85
C GLY A 115 -9.44 -4.45 -25.78
N VAL A 116 -8.36 -4.41 -24.99
CA VAL A 116 -8.09 -5.32 -23.88
C VAL A 116 -8.70 -4.75 -22.61
N ASP A 117 -9.21 -5.62 -21.73
CA ASP A 117 -9.70 -5.21 -20.42
C ASP A 117 -8.58 -4.60 -19.57
N LEU A 118 -8.86 -3.47 -18.93
CA LEU A 118 -7.91 -2.73 -18.11
C LEU A 118 -7.23 -3.60 -17.06
N TRP A 119 -7.99 -4.46 -16.38
CA TRP A 119 -7.47 -5.33 -15.33
C TRP A 119 -6.52 -6.42 -15.81
N THR A 120 -6.51 -6.67 -17.11
CA THR A 120 -5.55 -7.58 -17.76
C THR A 120 -4.26 -6.86 -18.13
N ALA A 121 -4.30 -5.52 -18.26
CA ALA A 121 -3.19 -4.70 -18.75
C ALA A 121 -2.37 -4.04 -17.61
N VAL A 122 -2.91 -3.99 -16.39
CA VAL A 122 -2.31 -3.32 -15.20
C VAL A 122 -1.68 -4.29 -14.22
#